data_6dfc636d9bf99849f2e8aa4076ecb03b
#
_entry.id   6dfc636d9bf99849f2e8aa4076ecb03b
#
_cell.length_a   1.000
_cell.length_b   1.000
_cell.length_c   1.000
_cell.angle_alpha   90.00
_cell.angle_beta   90.00
_cell.angle_gamma   90.00
#
_symmetry.space_group_name_H-M   'P 1'
#
loop_
_entity.id
_entity.type
_entity.pdbx_description
1 polymer ?
#
loop_
_entity_poly.entity_id
_entity_poly.type
_entity_poly.pdbx_seq_one_letter_code
_entity_poly.pdbx_strand_id
1 'polypeptide(L)'
;MINKSKMLTIIVSFVILLVFFLLFIFRDYEEVPVLDKVEPFVMNTISQEEYNLENDKVKLVTFFYTKCPDVCAMTMYDLQDLQLQLQKEDLFGKKVELLSITLDPENDSNEVIRNYANAFDANDNGWKFIRGTTTETKEIAGRFKVKYKKISGDFISHSTVMYLVDEKNRIRGIFDMANAKKAVDQEKIMETIKKIME
;
A
#
# COMPACT_ATOMS: atom_id res chain seq x y z
N MET A 1 52.54 -23.62 25.26
CA MET A 1 52.00 -22.58 26.13
C MET A 1 51.64 -21.37 25.29
N ILE A 2 50.36 -21.01 25.16
CA ILE A 2 49.93 -19.80 24.40
C ILE A 2 50.33 -18.58 25.26
N ASN A 3 51.03 -17.64 24.65
CA ASN A 3 51.49 -16.43 25.32
C ASN A 3 50.25 -15.60 25.74
N LYS A 4 50.19 -15.13 26.99
CA LYS A 4 49.04 -14.34 27.53
C LYS A 4 48.64 -13.17 26.62
N SER A 5 49.60 -12.53 25.97
CA SER A 5 49.35 -11.46 24.97
C SER A 5 48.55 -11.97 23.76
N LYS A 6 48.93 -13.13 23.17
CA LYS A 6 48.19 -13.71 22.04
C LYS A 6 46.78 -14.16 22.41
N MET A 7 46.61 -14.70 23.61
CA MET A 7 45.27 -15.08 24.13
C MET A 7 44.39 -13.85 24.31
N LEU A 8 44.89 -12.75 24.82
CA LEU A 8 44.17 -11.50 24.96
C LEU A 8 43.73 -10.95 23.59
N THR A 9 44.64 -10.96 22.60
CA THR A 9 44.34 -10.51 21.24
C THR A 9 43.21 -11.33 20.59
N ILE A 10 43.21 -12.66 20.77
CA ILE A 10 42.16 -13.55 20.26
C ILE A 10 40.78 -13.24 20.91
N ILE A 11 40.78 -13.03 22.25
CA ILE A 11 39.55 -12.69 22.98
C ILE A 11 39.00 -11.35 22.49
N VAL A 12 39.83 -10.33 22.36
CA VAL A 12 39.40 -9.00 21.86
C VAL A 12 38.84 -9.09 20.44
N SER A 13 39.53 -9.82 19.55
CA SER A 13 39.06 -10.04 18.18
C SER A 13 37.69 -10.73 18.15
N PHE A 14 37.51 -11.75 18.98
CA PHE A 14 36.22 -12.47 19.07
C PHE A 14 35.10 -11.58 19.60
N VAL A 15 35.36 -10.76 20.62
CA VAL A 15 34.40 -9.78 21.16
C VAL A 15 34.01 -8.75 20.09
N ILE A 16 34.96 -8.23 19.32
CA ILE A 16 34.68 -7.29 18.23
C ILE A 16 33.80 -7.93 17.17
N LEU A 17 34.12 -9.16 16.76
CA LEU A 17 33.30 -9.90 15.78
C LEU A 17 31.90 -10.18 16.31
N LEU A 18 31.76 -10.55 17.58
CA LEU A 18 30.45 -10.78 18.22
C LEU A 18 29.63 -9.49 18.27
N VAL A 19 30.22 -8.38 18.65
CA VAL A 19 29.56 -7.06 18.66
C VAL A 19 29.14 -6.67 17.24
N PHE A 20 30.02 -6.85 16.25
CA PHE A 20 29.71 -6.57 14.86
C PHE A 20 28.55 -7.44 14.34
N PHE A 21 28.55 -8.72 14.71
CA PHE A 21 27.49 -9.67 14.38
C PHE A 21 26.16 -9.31 15.05
N LEU A 22 26.18 -8.92 16.31
CA LEU A 22 25.00 -8.43 17.02
C LEU A 22 24.47 -7.13 16.40
N LEU A 23 25.34 -6.16 16.12
CA LEU A 23 24.94 -4.92 15.44
C LEU A 23 24.38 -5.19 14.04
N PHE A 24 24.89 -6.19 13.33
CA PHE A 24 24.39 -6.59 12.03
C PHE A 24 22.98 -7.22 12.14
N ILE A 25 22.73 -8.09 13.11
CA ILE A 25 21.40 -8.70 13.36
C ILE A 25 20.41 -7.64 13.82
N PHE A 26 20.79 -6.72 14.71
CA PHE A 26 19.88 -5.69 15.22
C PHE A 26 19.68 -4.51 14.27
N ARG A 27 20.51 -4.37 13.22
CA ARG A 27 20.39 -3.30 12.22
C ARG A 27 19.09 -3.40 11.41
N ASP A 28 18.58 -4.59 11.17
CA ASP A 28 17.40 -4.83 10.34
C ASP A 28 16.08 -4.86 11.15
N TYR A 29 16.14 -4.63 12.48
CA TYR A 29 14.96 -4.64 13.36
C TYR A 29 14.37 -3.25 13.55
N GLU A 30 14.28 -2.46 12.46
CA GLU A 30 13.58 -1.19 12.51
C GLU A 30 12.09 -1.44 12.32
N GLU A 31 11.33 -1.32 13.41
CA GLU A 31 9.87 -1.45 13.36
C GLU A 31 9.28 -0.41 12.42
N VAL A 32 8.39 -0.84 11.51
CA VAL A 32 7.66 0.08 10.64
C VAL A 32 6.79 1.00 11.52
N PRO A 33 6.96 2.33 11.45
CA PRO A 33 6.24 3.23 12.32
C PRO A 33 4.73 3.22 12.06
N VAL A 34 3.95 3.56 13.09
CA VAL A 34 2.52 3.92 12.93
C VAL A 34 2.45 5.41 12.64
N LEU A 35 2.02 5.76 11.43
CA LEU A 35 1.92 7.16 10.99
C LEU A 35 0.58 7.79 11.39
N ASP A 36 -0.50 7.00 11.33
CA ASP A 36 -1.86 7.42 11.65
C ASP A 36 -2.77 6.19 11.83
N LYS A 37 -4.03 6.41 12.17
CA LYS A 37 -5.08 5.39 12.23
C LYS A 37 -6.27 5.82 11.39
N VAL A 38 -6.82 4.89 10.61
CA VAL A 38 -8.01 5.11 9.80
C VAL A 38 -9.22 4.55 10.54
N GLU A 39 -10.25 5.36 10.72
CA GLU A 39 -11.53 4.88 11.23
C GLU A 39 -12.15 3.88 10.23
N PRO A 40 -12.58 2.69 10.68
CA PRO A 40 -13.12 1.67 9.79
C PRO A 40 -14.39 2.15 9.08
N PHE A 41 -14.65 1.58 7.91
CA PHE A 41 -15.86 1.81 7.13
C PHE A 41 -16.34 0.52 6.48
N VAL A 42 -17.63 0.49 6.18
CA VAL A 42 -18.26 -0.58 5.40
C VAL A 42 -18.86 0.05 4.15
N MET A 43 -18.52 -0.50 2.98
CA MET A 43 -18.99 -0.03 1.67
C MET A 43 -19.22 -1.20 0.73
N ASN A 44 -19.99 -0.98 -0.34
CA ASN A 44 -20.09 -1.97 -1.39
C ASN A 44 -18.95 -1.82 -2.42
N THR A 45 -18.41 -2.95 -2.85
CA THR A 45 -17.54 -2.99 -4.03
C THR A 45 -18.37 -2.74 -5.30
N ILE A 46 -17.69 -2.51 -6.42
CA ILE A 46 -18.37 -2.43 -7.73
C ILE A 46 -19.08 -3.74 -8.12
N SER A 47 -18.70 -4.86 -7.51
CA SER A 47 -19.34 -6.18 -7.66
C SER A 47 -20.54 -6.37 -6.72
N GLN A 48 -20.93 -5.34 -5.95
CA GLN A 48 -22.03 -5.34 -4.97
C GLN A 48 -21.79 -6.25 -3.77
N GLU A 49 -20.54 -6.61 -3.49
CA GLU A 49 -20.14 -7.30 -2.28
C GLU A 49 -19.87 -6.28 -1.17
N GLU A 50 -20.29 -6.59 0.05
CA GLU A 50 -19.96 -5.79 1.21
C GLU A 50 -18.46 -5.88 1.50
N TYR A 51 -17.81 -4.74 1.56
CA TYR A 51 -16.40 -4.60 1.94
C TYR A 51 -16.29 -3.87 3.26
N ASN A 52 -15.68 -4.53 4.24
CA ASN A 52 -15.34 -3.94 5.53
C ASN A 52 -13.84 -3.68 5.60
N LEU A 53 -13.42 -2.44 5.87
CA LEU A 53 -12.01 -2.12 6.07
C LEU A 53 -11.43 -2.88 7.28
N GLU A 54 -12.22 -3.15 8.31
CA GLU A 54 -11.85 -3.94 9.47
C GLU A 54 -11.87 -5.44 9.12
N ASN A 55 -10.87 -5.87 8.39
CA ASN A 55 -10.60 -7.26 8.06
C ASN A 55 -9.14 -7.59 8.39
N ASP A 56 -8.81 -8.87 8.49
CA ASP A 56 -7.49 -9.38 8.93
C ASP A 56 -6.43 -9.32 7.81
N LYS A 57 -6.42 -8.24 7.00
CA LYS A 57 -5.49 -8.10 5.89
C LYS A 57 -4.78 -6.76 5.91
N VAL A 58 -3.60 -6.73 5.32
CA VAL A 58 -2.90 -5.48 4.94
C VAL A 58 -3.53 -4.94 3.66
N LYS A 59 -3.75 -3.65 3.56
CA LYS A 59 -4.37 -3.00 2.40
C LYS A 59 -3.44 -1.93 1.83
N LEU A 60 -3.21 -1.95 0.51
CA LEU A 60 -2.66 -0.81 -0.20
C LEU A 60 -3.81 0.00 -0.79
N VAL A 61 -4.12 1.14 -0.20
CA VAL A 61 -5.26 1.98 -0.54
C VAL A 61 -4.84 3.07 -1.52
N THR A 62 -5.54 3.15 -2.65
CA THR A 62 -5.30 4.12 -3.73
C THR A 62 -6.59 4.88 -4.02
N PHE A 63 -6.50 6.20 -4.18
CA PHE A 63 -7.60 7.01 -4.66
C PHE A 63 -7.40 7.36 -6.13
N PHE A 64 -8.44 7.19 -6.95
CA PHE A 64 -8.36 7.38 -8.39
C PHE A 64 -9.64 8.00 -8.96
N TYR A 65 -9.67 8.28 -10.24
CA TYR A 65 -10.87 8.48 -11.05
C TYR A 65 -10.57 8.05 -12.49
N THR A 66 -11.57 7.50 -13.18
CA THR A 66 -11.33 6.81 -14.47
C THR A 66 -10.89 7.75 -15.59
N LYS A 67 -11.31 9.02 -15.54
CA LYS A 67 -10.96 10.07 -16.52
C LYS A 67 -9.65 10.80 -16.20
N CYS A 68 -8.85 10.30 -15.26
CA CYS A 68 -7.55 10.89 -14.96
C CYS A 68 -6.62 10.77 -16.19
N PRO A 69 -6.07 11.88 -16.70
CA PRO A 69 -5.31 11.84 -17.94
C PRO A 69 -3.88 11.31 -17.79
N ASP A 70 -3.40 11.08 -16.56
CA ASP A 70 -1.98 10.87 -16.28
C ASP A 70 -1.74 9.83 -15.18
N VAL A 71 -1.54 10.27 -13.95
CA VAL A 71 -0.99 9.48 -12.83
C VAL A 71 -1.79 8.22 -12.50
N CYS A 72 -3.13 8.24 -12.62
CA CYS A 72 -3.94 7.09 -12.23
C CYS A 72 -3.67 5.88 -13.11
N ALA A 73 -3.68 6.03 -14.43
CA ALA A 73 -3.44 4.91 -15.35
C ALA A 73 -2.04 4.32 -15.17
N MET A 74 -1.01 5.16 -15.05
CA MET A 74 0.36 4.70 -14.78
C MET A 74 0.46 3.93 -13.46
N THR A 75 -0.19 4.46 -12.41
CA THR A 75 -0.24 3.76 -11.11
C THR A 75 -0.94 2.41 -11.22
N MET A 76 -2.06 2.31 -11.95
CA MET A 76 -2.76 1.03 -12.11
C MET A 76 -1.92 -0.02 -12.84
N TYR A 77 -1.10 0.36 -13.84
CA TYR A 77 -0.14 -0.57 -14.45
C TYR A 77 0.90 -1.06 -13.44
N ASP A 78 1.46 -0.18 -12.63
CA ASP A 78 2.40 -0.58 -11.58
C ASP A 78 1.73 -1.45 -10.51
N LEU A 79 0.45 -1.21 -10.20
CA LEU A 79 -0.32 -2.06 -9.27
C LEU A 79 -0.67 -3.43 -9.86
N GLN A 80 -0.82 -3.54 -11.19
CA GLN A 80 -0.95 -4.83 -11.88
C GLN A 80 0.32 -5.67 -11.68
N ASP A 81 1.49 -5.07 -11.83
CA ASP A 81 2.76 -5.76 -11.57
C ASP A 81 2.91 -6.14 -10.09
N LEU A 82 2.51 -5.26 -9.18
CA LEU A 82 2.50 -5.55 -7.74
C LEU A 82 1.52 -6.71 -7.40
N GLN A 83 0.35 -6.75 -8.04
CA GLN A 83 -0.59 -7.88 -7.93
C GLN A 83 0.09 -9.21 -8.27
N LEU A 84 0.84 -9.25 -9.39
CA LEU A 84 1.55 -10.46 -9.82
C LEU A 84 2.63 -10.87 -8.81
N GLN A 85 3.34 -9.93 -8.22
CA GLN A 85 4.33 -10.20 -7.17
C GLN A 85 3.66 -10.77 -5.91
N LEU A 86 2.55 -10.17 -5.46
CA LEU A 86 1.78 -10.65 -4.31
C LEU A 86 1.19 -12.05 -4.55
N GLN A 87 0.73 -12.34 -5.77
CA GLN A 87 0.25 -13.67 -6.17
C GLN A 87 1.37 -14.71 -6.12
N LYS A 88 2.55 -14.37 -6.63
CA LYS A 88 3.73 -15.26 -6.60
C LYS A 88 4.17 -15.61 -5.18
N GLU A 89 3.98 -14.71 -4.23
CA GLU A 89 4.29 -14.93 -2.81
C GLU A 89 3.11 -15.52 -2.02
N ASP A 90 2.01 -15.88 -2.68
CA ASP A 90 0.78 -16.44 -2.07
C ASP A 90 0.12 -15.49 -1.03
N LEU A 91 0.33 -14.19 -1.16
CA LEU A 91 -0.18 -13.15 -0.27
C LEU A 91 -1.48 -12.51 -0.78
N PHE A 92 -1.65 -12.41 -2.11
CA PHE A 92 -2.72 -11.68 -2.76
C PHE A 92 -4.11 -12.22 -2.41
N GLY A 93 -5.00 -11.35 -1.92
CA GLY A 93 -6.36 -11.69 -1.50
C GLY A 93 -6.46 -12.49 -0.21
N LYS A 94 -5.35 -13.10 0.26
CA LYS A 94 -5.29 -13.87 1.49
C LYS A 94 -4.84 -13.03 2.69
N LYS A 95 -3.73 -12.33 2.54
CA LYS A 95 -3.10 -11.49 3.57
C LYS A 95 -2.98 -10.03 3.16
N VAL A 96 -2.95 -9.77 1.85
CA VAL A 96 -2.79 -8.44 1.28
C VAL A 96 -3.85 -8.19 0.23
N GLU A 97 -4.46 -7.00 0.28
CA GLU A 97 -5.43 -6.51 -0.70
C GLU A 97 -4.96 -5.19 -1.30
N LEU A 98 -5.28 -4.97 -2.57
CA LEU A 98 -5.26 -3.67 -3.22
C LEU A 98 -6.67 -3.09 -3.14
N LEU A 99 -6.80 -1.85 -2.69
CA LEU A 99 -8.08 -1.18 -2.52
C LEU A 99 -8.08 0.14 -3.29
N SER A 100 -8.87 0.21 -4.36
CA SER A 100 -8.99 1.40 -5.20
C SER A 100 -10.34 2.07 -4.99
N ILE A 101 -10.33 3.35 -4.58
CA ILE A 101 -11.53 4.12 -4.21
C ILE A 101 -11.68 5.28 -5.18
N THR A 102 -12.80 5.37 -5.89
CA THR A 102 -13.00 6.47 -6.82
C THR A 102 -13.27 7.79 -6.11
N LEU A 103 -12.72 8.89 -6.66
CA LEU A 103 -12.98 10.27 -6.27
C LEU A 103 -14.08 10.93 -7.11
N ASP A 104 -14.57 10.27 -8.18
CA ASP A 104 -15.61 10.80 -9.09
C ASP A 104 -16.82 9.85 -9.21
N PRO A 105 -17.51 9.56 -8.10
CA PRO A 105 -18.62 8.59 -8.13
C PRO A 105 -19.79 9.03 -9.03
N GLU A 106 -19.86 10.29 -9.45
CA GLU A 106 -20.88 10.80 -10.37
C GLU A 106 -20.64 10.32 -11.80
N ASN A 107 -19.39 10.29 -12.25
CA ASN A 107 -19.01 9.86 -13.61
C ASN A 107 -18.55 8.39 -13.63
N ASP A 108 -17.97 7.89 -12.58
CA ASP A 108 -17.45 6.54 -12.44
C ASP A 108 -18.53 5.57 -11.99
N SER A 109 -19.44 5.17 -12.91
CA SER A 109 -20.41 4.11 -12.59
C SER A 109 -19.70 2.77 -12.34
N ASN A 110 -20.39 1.81 -11.71
CA ASN A 110 -19.83 0.46 -11.48
C ASN A 110 -19.37 -0.21 -12.78
N GLU A 111 -20.08 0.02 -13.89
CA GLU A 111 -19.71 -0.49 -15.21
C GLU A 111 -18.45 0.19 -15.74
N VAL A 112 -18.35 1.51 -15.62
CA VAL A 112 -17.17 2.28 -16.04
C VAL A 112 -15.94 1.82 -15.27
N ILE A 113 -16.04 1.69 -13.93
CA ILE A 113 -14.93 1.20 -13.10
C ILE A 113 -14.59 -0.25 -13.44
N ARG A 114 -15.58 -1.11 -13.71
CA ARG A 114 -15.30 -2.51 -14.10
C ARG A 114 -14.52 -2.59 -15.41
N ASN A 115 -14.90 -1.80 -16.41
CA ASN A 115 -14.15 -1.73 -17.67
C ASN A 115 -12.73 -1.20 -17.46
N TYR A 116 -12.58 -0.20 -16.59
CA TYR A 116 -11.29 0.34 -16.21
C TYR A 116 -10.43 -0.71 -15.49
N ALA A 117 -10.97 -1.41 -14.49
CA ALA A 117 -10.28 -2.48 -13.76
C ALA A 117 -9.84 -3.64 -14.69
N ASN A 118 -10.70 -4.03 -15.64
CA ASN A 118 -10.37 -5.07 -16.63
C ASN A 118 -9.21 -4.67 -17.55
N ALA A 119 -9.02 -3.38 -17.84
CA ALA A 119 -7.89 -2.91 -18.66
C ALA A 119 -6.52 -3.11 -17.96
N PHE A 120 -6.51 -3.36 -16.66
CA PHE A 120 -5.31 -3.65 -15.84
C PHE A 120 -5.33 -5.08 -15.29
N ASP A 121 -6.13 -5.98 -15.86
CA ASP A 121 -6.25 -7.37 -15.38
C ASP A 121 -6.45 -7.49 -13.86
N ALA A 122 -7.18 -6.55 -13.29
CA ALA A 122 -7.44 -6.51 -11.84
C ALA A 122 -8.23 -7.74 -11.40
N ASN A 123 -7.63 -8.54 -10.52
CA ASN A 123 -8.24 -9.76 -10.02
C ASN A 123 -9.05 -9.47 -8.75
N ASP A 124 -10.37 -9.65 -8.83
CA ASP A 124 -11.32 -9.33 -7.77
C ASP A 124 -11.12 -10.15 -6.47
N ASN A 125 -10.33 -11.21 -6.48
CA ASN A 125 -10.00 -11.95 -5.27
C ASN A 125 -9.17 -11.14 -4.27
N GLY A 126 -8.42 -10.12 -4.74
CA GLY A 126 -7.56 -9.31 -3.88
C GLY A 126 -7.38 -7.87 -4.34
N TRP A 127 -7.99 -7.45 -5.46
CA TRP A 127 -8.01 -6.05 -5.86
C TRP A 127 -9.44 -5.53 -5.88
N LYS A 128 -9.84 -4.85 -4.83
CA LYS A 128 -11.19 -4.34 -4.63
C LYS A 128 -11.33 -2.90 -5.12
N PHE A 129 -12.40 -2.64 -5.85
CA PHE A 129 -12.78 -1.30 -6.28
C PHE A 129 -14.03 -0.85 -5.53
N ILE A 130 -13.96 0.33 -4.93
CA ILE A 130 -15.03 0.91 -4.12
C ILE A 130 -15.60 2.14 -4.83
N ARG A 131 -16.92 2.18 -4.89
CA ARG A 131 -17.69 3.35 -5.31
C ARG A 131 -18.79 3.64 -4.30
N GLY A 132 -18.76 4.81 -3.72
CA GLY A 132 -19.83 5.32 -2.85
C GLY A 132 -20.66 6.40 -3.54
N THR A 133 -21.50 7.05 -2.75
CA THR A 133 -22.08 8.35 -3.06
C THR A 133 -21.02 9.44 -2.94
N THR A 134 -21.29 10.64 -3.46
CA THR A 134 -20.39 11.81 -3.29
C THR A 134 -20.10 12.10 -1.82
N THR A 135 -21.09 11.93 -0.93
CA THR A 135 -20.93 12.15 0.52
C THR A 135 -20.01 11.09 1.13
N GLU A 136 -20.25 9.82 0.87
CA GLU A 136 -19.42 8.71 1.37
C GLU A 136 -17.98 8.81 0.86
N THR A 137 -17.79 9.12 -0.43
CA THR A 137 -16.46 9.35 -1.01
C THR A 137 -15.72 10.47 -0.27
N LYS A 138 -16.39 11.59 0.03
CA LYS A 138 -15.80 12.70 0.78
C LYS A 138 -15.43 12.30 2.20
N GLU A 139 -16.28 11.55 2.89
CA GLU A 139 -16.01 11.05 4.24
C GLU A 139 -14.81 10.12 4.26
N ILE A 140 -14.75 9.15 3.36
CA ILE A 140 -13.63 8.20 3.27
C ILE A 140 -12.33 8.92 2.92
N ALA A 141 -12.34 9.78 1.91
CA ALA A 141 -11.17 10.60 1.57
C ALA A 141 -10.69 11.43 2.77
N GLY A 142 -11.62 11.95 3.57
CA GLY A 142 -11.32 12.69 4.80
C GLY A 142 -10.63 11.83 5.87
N ARG A 143 -11.02 10.54 6.04
CA ARG A 143 -10.38 9.60 6.97
C ARG A 143 -8.92 9.34 6.62
N PHE A 144 -8.59 9.35 5.32
CA PHE A 144 -7.21 9.26 4.82
C PHE A 144 -6.52 10.61 4.67
N LYS A 145 -7.19 11.72 5.03
CA LYS A 145 -6.69 13.09 4.85
C LYS A 145 -6.35 13.42 3.39
N VAL A 146 -7.00 12.73 2.46
CA VAL A 146 -6.86 12.98 1.01
C VAL A 146 -7.55 14.30 0.67
N LYS A 147 -6.76 15.23 0.13
CA LYS A 147 -7.30 16.48 -0.42
C LYS A 147 -7.61 16.28 -1.88
N TYR A 148 -8.84 16.55 -2.28
CA TYR A 148 -9.23 16.54 -3.69
C TYR A 148 -10.23 17.65 -4.00
N LYS A 149 -10.23 18.10 -5.24
CA LYS A 149 -11.11 19.17 -5.72
C LYS A 149 -11.34 19.00 -7.22
N LYS A 150 -12.60 18.99 -7.63
CA LYS A 150 -12.99 19.13 -9.04
C LYS A 150 -12.69 20.57 -9.50
N ILE A 151 -11.85 20.71 -10.53
CA ILE A 151 -11.34 22.03 -10.97
C ILE A 151 -12.14 22.53 -12.16
N SER A 152 -12.20 21.76 -13.26
CA SER A 152 -12.94 22.09 -14.47
C SER A 152 -13.24 20.83 -15.27
N GLY A 153 -14.43 20.76 -15.86
CA GLY A 153 -14.83 19.58 -16.62
C GLY A 153 -14.71 18.31 -15.77
N ASP A 154 -13.98 17.34 -16.29
CA ASP A 154 -13.76 16.05 -15.63
C ASP A 154 -12.43 16.00 -14.83
N PHE A 155 -11.70 17.12 -14.72
CA PHE A 155 -10.41 17.13 -14.04
C PHE A 155 -10.57 17.30 -12.52
N ILE A 156 -10.00 16.33 -11.78
CA ILE A 156 -9.94 16.32 -10.32
C ILE A 156 -8.47 16.42 -9.90
N SER A 157 -8.11 17.50 -9.23
CA SER A 157 -6.83 17.59 -8.51
C SER A 157 -6.94 16.85 -7.19
N HIS A 158 -6.01 15.95 -6.90
CA HIS A 158 -5.98 15.20 -5.64
C HIS A 158 -4.57 14.90 -5.17
N SER A 159 -4.44 14.48 -3.92
CA SER A 159 -3.18 13.96 -3.38
C SER A 159 -2.78 12.70 -4.14
N THR A 160 -1.57 12.67 -4.70
CA THR A 160 -1.04 11.56 -5.53
C THR A 160 -0.22 10.59 -4.69
N VAL A 161 -0.86 10.04 -3.66
CA VAL A 161 -0.23 9.09 -2.73
C VAL A 161 -1.13 7.87 -2.49
N MET A 162 -0.50 6.78 -2.10
CA MET A 162 -1.12 5.53 -1.66
C MET A 162 -0.80 5.28 -0.20
N TYR A 163 -1.70 4.60 0.50
CA TYR A 163 -1.59 4.34 1.94
C TYR A 163 -1.48 2.84 2.19
N LEU A 164 -0.44 2.40 2.88
CA LEU A 164 -0.34 1.05 3.36
C LEU A 164 -0.96 0.98 4.76
N VAL A 165 -2.04 0.22 4.88
CA VAL A 165 -2.85 0.08 6.09
C VAL A 165 -2.72 -1.35 6.60
N ASP A 166 -2.37 -1.53 7.86
CA ASP A 166 -2.28 -2.85 8.48
C ASP A 166 -3.67 -3.40 8.90
N GLU A 167 -3.71 -4.62 9.37
CA GLU A 167 -4.91 -5.32 9.84
C GLU A 167 -5.62 -4.65 11.03
N LYS A 168 -4.94 -3.73 11.73
CA LYS A 168 -5.48 -2.90 12.82
C LYS A 168 -5.90 -1.51 12.38
N ASN A 169 -6.04 -1.30 11.06
CA ASN A 169 -6.37 -0.03 10.43
C ASN A 169 -5.38 1.11 10.72
N ARG A 170 -4.10 0.79 10.95
CA ARG A 170 -3.04 1.77 11.14
C ARG A 170 -2.31 2.01 9.83
N ILE A 171 -2.09 3.28 9.47
CA ILE A 171 -1.25 3.65 8.32
C ILE A 171 0.21 3.40 8.70
N ARG A 172 0.85 2.50 7.97
CA ARG A 172 2.22 2.06 8.19
C ARG A 172 3.18 2.58 7.11
N GLY A 173 2.64 3.11 6.02
CA GLY A 173 3.41 3.70 4.94
C GLY A 173 2.57 4.61 4.07
N ILE A 174 3.20 5.64 3.50
CA ILE A 174 2.63 6.50 2.47
C ILE A 174 3.60 6.48 1.31
N PHE A 175 3.12 6.12 0.13
CA PHE A 175 3.91 5.94 -1.09
C PHE A 175 3.40 6.83 -2.19
N ASP A 176 4.29 7.38 -2.99
CA ASP A 176 3.90 8.17 -4.15
C ASP A 176 3.23 7.28 -5.20
N MET A 177 2.21 7.80 -5.86
CA MET A 177 1.68 7.25 -7.10
C MET A 177 2.70 7.44 -8.23
N ALA A 178 2.56 6.65 -9.30
CA ALA A 178 3.38 6.82 -10.49
C ALA A 178 3.24 8.22 -11.11
N ASN A 179 4.25 8.66 -11.80
CA ASN A 179 4.22 9.86 -12.62
C ASN A 179 5.20 9.73 -13.79
N ALA A 180 5.21 10.69 -14.73
CA ALA A 180 6.04 10.63 -15.92
C ALA A 180 7.56 10.46 -15.68
N LYS A 181 8.04 10.62 -14.44
CA LYS A 181 9.46 10.53 -14.07
C LYS A 181 9.78 9.34 -13.17
N LYS A 182 8.77 8.79 -12.48
CA LYS A 182 8.98 7.77 -11.45
C LYS A 182 7.80 6.80 -11.42
N ALA A 183 8.08 5.51 -11.53
CA ALA A 183 7.14 4.44 -11.27
C ALA A 183 6.84 4.32 -9.75
N VAL A 184 5.82 3.56 -9.40
CA VAL A 184 5.56 3.16 -8.01
C VAL A 184 6.76 2.38 -7.46
N ASP A 185 7.17 2.69 -6.26
CA ASP A 185 8.24 1.99 -5.55
C ASP A 185 7.72 0.65 -4.98
N GLN A 186 7.52 -0.31 -5.88
CA GLN A 186 6.96 -1.63 -5.55
C GLN A 186 7.87 -2.41 -4.60
N GLU A 187 9.20 -2.28 -4.74
CA GLU A 187 10.18 -2.94 -3.87
C GLU A 187 10.01 -2.47 -2.43
N LYS A 188 9.91 -1.15 -2.22
CA LYS A 188 9.70 -0.56 -0.90
C LYS A 188 8.35 -0.94 -0.30
N ILE A 189 7.29 -1.02 -1.12
CA ILE A 189 5.96 -1.48 -0.70
C ILE A 189 6.04 -2.93 -0.22
N MET A 190 6.62 -3.84 -1.02
CA MET A 190 6.77 -5.26 -0.68
C MET A 190 7.62 -5.46 0.58
N GLU A 191 8.74 -4.74 0.72
CA GLU A 191 9.58 -4.76 1.93
C GLU A 191 8.77 -4.33 3.16
N THR A 192 7.99 -3.25 3.04
CA THR A 192 7.18 -2.73 4.14
C THR A 192 6.05 -3.71 4.52
N ILE A 193 5.38 -4.32 3.53
CA ILE A 193 4.36 -5.36 3.76
C ILE A 193 4.97 -6.52 4.57
N LYS A 194 6.12 -7.03 4.18
CA LYS A 194 6.80 -8.14 4.87
C LYS A 194 7.11 -7.81 6.32
N LYS A 195 7.68 -6.63 6.56
CA LYS A 195 7.99 -6.15 7.92
C LYS A 195 6.74 -5.93 8.81
N ILE A 196 5.58 -5.63 8.23
CA ILE A 196 4.33 -5.46 9.00
C ILE A 196 3.75 -6.83 9.40
N MET A 197 4.02 -7.87 8.60
CA MET A 197 3.46 -9.21 8.79
C MET A 197 4.30 -10.11 9.69
N GLU A 198 5.53 -9.71 10.02
CA GLU A 198 6.42 -10.36 10.99
C GLU A 198 5.96 -10.09 12.43
#